data_39a016b475a9159be8cff4a00d3b6eac
#
_entry.id   39a016b475a9159be8cff4a00d3b6eac
#
_cell.length_a   1.000
_cell.length_b   1.000
_cell.length_c   1.000
_cell.angle_alpha   90.00
_cell.angle_beta   90.00
_cell.angle_gamma   90.00
#
_symmetry.space_group_name_H-M   'P 1'
#
loop_
_entity.id
_entity.type
_entity.pdbx_description
1 polymer ?
#
loop_
_entity_poly.entity_id
_entity_poly.type
_entity_poly.pdbx_seq_one_letter_code
_entity_poly.pdbx_strand_id
1 'polypeptide(L)'
;GTVTFSPTNASTTGFNTITASTNDVMANNLRNRLHNIQFNNTTELNSTIYFCRANNAEFNYSANPTYLSTSGGPSEIVVKDGSVSTDPHSYITSVGLYSADNELLAVAKLSEPLKKDPSNELTLRVRLDY
;
A
#
# COMPACT_ATOMS: atom_id res chain seq x y z
N GLY A 1 24.09 8.57 11.87
CA GLY A 1 24.48 9.64 10.94
C GLY A 1 25.89 10.13 11.21
N THR A 2 26.58 10.58 10.18
CA THR A 2 27.95 11.09 10.29
C THR A 2 27.98 12.55 9.85
N VAL A 3 28.59 13.40 10.66
CA VAL A 3 28.86 14.80 10.31
C VAL A 3 30.36 14.97 10.13
N THR A 4 30.77 15.39 8.94
CA THR A 4 32.19 15.56 8.60
C THR A 4 32.53 17.04 8.50
N PHE A 5 33.59 17.44 9.17
CA PHE A 5 34.13 18.79 9.11
C PHE A 5 35.40 18.81 8.27
N SER A 6 35.54 19.85 7.43
CA SER A 6 36.75 20.02 6.64
C SER A 6 37.95 20.47 7.52
N PRO A 7 39.07 19.77 7.46
CA PRO A 7 40.25 20.16 8.23
C PRO A 7 40.98 21.38 7.66
N THR A 8 40.70 21.76 6.42
CA THR A 8 41.51 22.74 5.67
C THR A 8 41.09 24.20 5.86
N ASN A 9 39.96 24.48 6.45
CA ASN A 9 39.58 25.85 6.80
C ASN A 9 39.99 26.17 8.24
N ALA A 10 41.24 26.09 8.50
CA ALA A 10 41.87 26.53 9.74
C ALA A 10 41.93 28.06 9.82
N SER A 11 40.83 28.73 9.75
CA SER A 11 40.69 29.99 10.44
C SER A 11 40.51 29.62 11.92
N THR A 12 41.57 29.74 12.63
CA THR A 12 41.79 29.23 13.99
C THR A 12 40.99 29.93 15.08
N THR A 13 39.99 30.71 14.74
CA THR A 13 39.33 31.62 15.68
C THR A 13 37.84 31.27 15.84
N GLY A 14 37.48 30.13 16.18
CA GLY A 14 36.04 29.94 16.38
C GLY A 14 35.60 28.83 17.32
N PHE A 15 36.30 27.72 17.33
CA PHE A 15 35.94 26.63 18.23
C PHE A 15 36.72 26.59 19.52
N ASN A 16 37.83 27.32 19.63
CA ASN A 16 38.68 27.30 20.81
C ASN A 16 38.20 28.20 21.94
N THR A 17 37.21 29.06 21.72
CA THR A 17 36.68 29.95 22.74
C THR A 17 35.16 30.03 22.66
N ILE A 18 34.52 28.98 23.16
CA ILE A 18 33.04 28.91 23.25
C ILE A 18 32.49 30.05 24.12
N THR A 19 33.27 30.53 25.07
CA THR A 19 32.89 31.57 26.05
C THR A 19 32.98 33.01 25.53
N ALA A 20 33.59 33.24 24.38
CA ALA A 20 33.82 34.60 23.86
C ALA A 20 33.12 34.87 22.50
N SER A 21 32.41 33.90 21.95
CA SER A 21 31.77 34.02 20.65
C SER A 21 30.27 34.26 20.79
N THR A 22 29.75 35.21 20.02
CA THR A 22 28.29 35.37 19.86
C THR A 22 27.71 34.18 19.11
N ASN A 23 26.42 33.90 19.30
CA ASN A 23 25.71 32.79 18.62
C ASN A 23 25.87 32.85 17.10
N ASP A 24 25.88 34.05 16.52
CA ASP A 24 26.05 34.25 15.07
C ASP A 24 27.44 33.82 14.58
N VAL A 25 28.48 34.12 15.34
CA VAL A 25 29.86 33.71 15.02
C VAL A 25 30.00 32.20 15.07
N MET A 26 29.39 31.56 16.08
CA MET A 26 29.40 30.10 16.22
C MET A 26 28.64 29.41 15.07
N ALA A 27 27.47 29.92 14.72
CA ALA A 27 26.66 29.39 13.60
C ALA A 27 27.38 29.53 12.26
N ASN A 28 28.03 30.66 12.01
CA ASN A 28 28.79 30.88 10.79
C ASN A 28 30.04 30.00 10.73
N ASN A 29 30.74 29.82 11.84
CA ASN A 29 31.90 28.92 11.90
C ASN A 29 31.51 27.46 11.65
N LEU A 30 30.39 27.03 12.22
CA LEU A 30 29.83 25.69 11.96
C LEU A 30 29.50 25.53 10.48
N ARG A 31 28.78 26.50 9.90
CA ARG A 31 28.39 26.48 8.47
C ARG A 31 29.59 26.45 7.55
N ASN A 32 30.64 27.23 7.84
CA ASN A 32 31.85 27.30 7.00
C ASN A 32 32.70 26.06 7.07
N ARG A 33 32.59 25.28 8.16
CA ARG A 33 33.38 24.04 8.40
C ARG A 33 32.60 22.78 8.01
N LEU A 34 31.29 22.90 7.88
CA LEU A 34 30.47 21.76 7.53
C LEU A 34 30.77 21.34 6.09
N HIS A 35 31.38 20.15 5.92
CA HIS A 35 31.70 19.60 4.62
C HIS A 35 30.57 18.69 4.11
N ASN A 36 30.06 17.80 4.97
CA ASN A 36 29.04 16.85 4.60
C ASN A 36 28.22 16.41 5.83
N ILE A 37 26.93 16.20 5.62
CA ILE A 37 26.04 15.59 6.60
C ILE A 37 25.39 14.39 5.92
N GLN A 38 25.61 13.20 6.47
CA GLN A 38 25.00 11.95 6.00
C GLN A 38 24.17 11.33 7.11
N PHE A 39 22.94 11.01 6.78
CA PHE A 39 22.03 10.32 7.69
C PHE A 39 21.63 8.98 7.09
N ASN A 40 21.82 7.93 7.85
CA ASN A 40 21.21 6.64 7.58
C ASN A 40 19.90 6.61 8.36
N ASN A 41 18.79 6.67 7.63
CA ASN A 41 17.47 6.52 8.23
C ASN A 41 17.04 5.05 8.04
N THR A 42 16.67 4.42 9.14
CA THR A 42 16.05 3.10 9.15
C THR A 42 14.57 3.29 9.42
N THR A 43 13.75 2.92 8.47
CA THR A 43 12.29 2.90 8.65
C THR A 43 11.88 1.48 8.97
N GLU A 44 11.26 1.27 10.11
CA GLU A 44 10.62 0.00 10.46
C GLU A 44 9.20 0.02 9.90
N LEU A 45 8.88 -0.97 9.06
CA LEU A 45 7.55 -1.17 8.52
C LEU A 45 6.91 -2.35 9.24
N ASN A 46 5.71 -2.14 9.75
CA ASN A 46 4.88 -3.22 10.23
C ASN A 46 4.18 -3.88 9.05
N SER A 47 4.21 -5.20 8.99
CA SER A 47 3.57 -5.97 7.93
C SER A 47 2.58 -6.96 8.51
N THR A 48 1.39 -6.98 7.95
CA THR A 48 0.36 -7.97 8.29
C THR A 48 -0.10 -8.68 7.03
N ILE A 49 -0.29 -10.00 7.14
CA ILE A 49 -0.77 -10.83 6.04
C ILE A 49 -2.20 -11.25 6.33
N TYR A 50 -3.09 -10.99 5.38
CA TYR A 50 -4.49 -11.40 5.40
C TYR A 50 -4.73 -12.48 4.35
N PHE A 51 -5.42 -13.55 4.74
CA PHE A 51 -5.87 -14.58 3.83
C PHE A 51 -7.36 -14.41 3.58
N CYS A 52 -7.71 -14.00 2.38
CA CYS A 52 -9.08 -13.78 1.95
C CYS A 52 -9.55 -15.03 1.19
N ARG A 53 -10.43 -15.81 1.80
CA ARG A 53 -10.96 -17.03 1.22
C ARG A 53 -12.34 -16.78 0.60
N ALA A 54 -12.51 -17.24 -0.64
CA ALA A 54 -13.77 -17.30 -1.34
C ALA A 54 -14.16 -18.76 -1.50
N ASN A 55 -15.16 -19.20 -0.74
CA ASN A 55 -15.65 -20.58 -0.77
C ASN A 55 -16.33 -20.90 -2.11
N ASN A 56 -16.59 -22.18 -2.35
CA ASN A 56 -17.22 -22.68 -3.59
C ASN A 56 -18.56 -22.01 -3.87
N ALA A 57 -19.38 -21.78 -2.84
CA ALA A 57 -20.71 -21.19 -2.98
C ALA A 57 -20.74 -19.67 -3.05
N GLU A 58 -19.60 -19.01 -2.86
CA GLU A 58 -19.49 -17.55 -2.74
C GLU A 58 -18.89 -16.91 -4.01
N PHE A 59 -19.32 -15.68 -4.32
CA PHE A 59 -18.78 -14.86 -5.41
C PHE A 59 -18.87 -15.50 -6.82
N ASN A 60 -19.85 -16.36 -7.07
CA ASN A 60 -20.02 -17.02 -8.34
C ASN A 60 -20.76 -16.18 -9.38
N TYR A 61 -21.37 -15.06 -8.96
CA TYR A 61 -22.11 -14.14 -9.81
C TYR A 61 -21.85 -12.69 -9.43
N SER A 62 -22.20 -11.77 -10.30
CA SER A 62 -22.05 -10.34 -10.08
C SER A 62 -23.41 -9.64 -10.10
N ALA A 63 -23.59 -8.65 -9.21
CA ALA A 63 -24.74 -7.74 -9.23
C ALA A 63 -24.58 -6.58 -10.23
N ASN A 64 -23.54 -6.58 -11.05
CA ASN A 64 -23.33 -5.57 -12.08
C ASN A 64 -24.49 -5.60 -13.08
N PRO A 65 -25.06 -4.45 -13.48
CA PRO A 65 -26.14 -4.38 -14.48
C PRO A 65 -25.84 -5.11 -15.79
N THR A 66 -24.57 -5.22 -16.21
CA THR A 66 -24.18 -5.98 -17.40
C THR A 66 -24.31 -7.50 -17.24
N TYR A 67 -24.48 -7.98 -16.01
CA TYR A 67 -24.67 -9.38 -15.65
C TYR A 67 -26.14 -9.73 -15.42
N LEU A 68 -27.02 -8.72 -15.31
CA LEU A 68 -28.43 -8.87 -15.04
C LEU A 68 -29.23 -8.75 -16.33
N SER A 69 -30.21 -9.62 -16.52
CA SER A 69 -31.20 -9.49 -17.56
C SER A 69 -32.43 -8.73 -17.05
N THR A 70 -32.90 -7.77 -17.82
CA THR A 70 -34.17 -7.06 -17.57
C THR A 70 -35.27 -7.47 -18.57
N SER A 71 -35.04 -8.50 -19.38
CA SER A 71 -35.96 -8.95 -20.38
C SER A 71 -37.13 -9.72 -19.76
N GLY A 72 -38.26 -9.03 -19.57
CA GLY A 72 -39.54 -9.66 -19.22
C GLY A 72 -39.94 -9.67 -17.77
N GLY A 73 -39.26 -8.92 -16.87
CA GLY A 73 -39.67 -8.91 -15.46
C GLY A 73 -38.67 -8.18 -14.55
N PRO A 74 -38.73 -8.40 -13.22
CA PRO A 74 -37.73 -7.91 -12.32
C PRO A 74 -36.34 -8.41 -12.72
N SER A 75 -35.31 -7.59 -12.50
CA SER A 75 -33.92 -7.90 -12.86
C SER A 75 -33.51 -9.31 -12.40
N GLU A 76 -33.19 -10.17 -13.33
CA GLU A 76 -32.72 -11.52 -13.05
C GLU A 76 -31.19 -11.61 -13.27
N ILE A 77 -30.54 -12.44 -12.46
CA ILE A 77 -29.13 -12.76 -12.65
C ILE A 77 -29.05 -13.77 -13.81
N VAL A 78 -28.45 -13.33 -14.90
CA VAL A 78 -28.26 -14.19 -16.10
C VAL A 78 -26.90 -14.85 -15.99
N VAL A 79 -26.88 -16.17 -16.20
CA VAL A 79 -25.63 -16.90 -16.39
C VAL A 79 -25.03 -16.45 -17.74
N LYS A 80 -23.76 -16.04 -17.70
CA LYS A 80 -23.04 -15.57 -18.87
C LYS A 80 -23.01 -16.70 -19.90
N ASP A 81 -23.46 -16.43 -21.11
CA ASP A 81 -23.61 -17.31 -22.28
C ASP A 81 -25.02 -17.85 -22.57
N GLY A 82 -26.02 -17.54 -21.74
CA GLY A 82 -27.44 -17.86 -22.05
C GLY A 82 -27.75 -19.36 -22.22
N SER A 83 -26.78 -20.22 -21.93
CA SER A 83 -26.94 -21.68 -22.02
C SER A 83 -27.19 -22.25 -20.63
N VAL A 84 -28.22 -23.06 -20.52
CA VAL A 84 -28.61 -23.76 -19.26
C VAL A 84 -27.50 -24.70 -18.72
N SER A 85 -26.49 -24.97 -19.55
CA SER A 85 -25.41 -25.90 -19.24
C SER A 85 -24.13 -25.23 -18.76
N THR A 86 -24.09 -23.90 -18.65
CA THR A 86 -22.90 -23.18 -18.24
C THR A 86 -23.01 -22.80 -16.78
N ASP A 87 -22.07 -23.25 -15.96
CA ASP A 87 -22.03 -22.90 -14.55
C ASP A 87 -21.85 -21.37 -14.35
N PRO A 88 -22.54 -20.79 -13.36
CA PRO A 88 -22.39 -19.38 -13.07
C PRO A 88 -20.95 -19.08 -12.68
N HIS A 89 -20.38 -18.02 -13.22
CA HIS A 89 -19.03 -17.62 -12.91
C HIS A 89 -18.85 -16.10 -12.89
N SER A 90 -17.91 -15.67 -12.11
CA SER A 90 -17.50 -14.26 -12.03
C SER A 90 -15.99 -14.13 -12.15
N TYR A 91 -15.51 -12.92 -12.32
CA TYR A 91 -14.09 -12.60 -12.33
C TYR A 91 -13.75 -11.67 -11.20
N ILE A 92 -12.89 -12.13 -10.28
CA ILE A 92 -12.39 -11.32 -9.18
C ILE A 92 -11.22 -10.51 -9.69
N THR A 93 -11.30 -9.18 -9.52
CA THR A 93 -10.26 -8.23 -9.98
C THR A 93 -9.62 -7.47 -8.84
N SER A 94 -10.30 -7.39 -7.69
CA SER A 94 -9.82 -6.64 -6.54
C SER A 94 -10.35 -7.23 -5.24
N VAL A 95 -9.64 -6.94 -4.15
CA VAL A 95 -10.00 -7.32 -2.77
C VAL A 95 -10.00 -6.07 -1.92
N GLY A 96 -11.08 -5.81 -1.19
CA GLY A 96 -11.18 -4.77 -0.19
C GLY A 96 -11.06 -5.34 1.22
N LEU A 97 -10.25 -4.72 2.06
CA LEU A 97 -10.17 -5.01 3.48
C LEU A 97 -10.98 -3.98 4.24
N TYR A 98 -11.93 -4.44 5.04
CA TYR A 98 -12.84 -3.62 5.82
C TYR A 98 -12.65 -3.82 7.30
N SER A 99 -12.86 -2.77 8.09
CA SER A 99 -12.94 -2.85 9.55
C SER A 99 -14.27 -3.48 9.99
N ALA A 100 -14.40 -3.75 11.30
CA ALA A 100 -15.67 -4.22 11.89
C ALA A 100 -16.81 -3.21 11.71
N ASP A 101 -16.50 -1.93 11.58
CA ASP A 101 -17.45 -0.82 11.37
C ASP A 101 -17.77 -0.57 9.90
N ASN A 102 -17.36 -1.47 9.00
CA ASN A 102 -17.51 -1.38 7.54
C ASN A 102 -16.76 -0.21 6.89
N GLU A 103 -15.70 0.29 7.52
CA GLU A 103 -14.80 1.25 6.89
C GLU A 103 -13.78 0.54 6.00
N LEU A 104 -13.57 1.04 4.78
CA LEU A 104 -12.58 0.49 3.85
C LEU A 104 -11.18 0.91 4.31
N LEU A 105 -10.38 -0.06 4.73
CA LEU A 105 -9.01 0.16 5.23
C LEU A 105 -7.97 0.08 4.11
N ALA A 106 -8.13 -0.88 3.21
CA ALA A 106 -7.18 -1.09 2.11
C ALA A 106 -7.84 -1.76 0.92
N VAL A 107 -7.26 -1.55 -0.27
CA VAL A 107 -7.67 -2.21 -1.51
C VAL A 107 -6.45 -2.81 -2.18
N ALA A 108 -6.54 -4.09 -2.52
CA ALA A 108 -5.57 -4.78 -3.36
C ALA A 108 -6.18 -5.07 -4.73
N LYS A 109 -5.45 -4.77 -5.80
CA LYS A 109 -5.83 -5.14 -7.18
C LYS A 109 -5.03 -6.36 -7.61
N LEU A 110 -5.69 -7.25 -8.34
CA LEU A 110 -5.04 -8.39 -8.96
C LEU A 110 -4.42 -7.97 -10.31
N SER A 111 -3.29 -8.56 -10.66
CA SER A 111 -2.64 -8.34 -11.96
C SER A 111 -3.47 -8.92 -13.12
N GLU A 112 -4.17 -10.02 -12.84
CA GLU A 112 -5.05 -10.69 -13.79
C GLU A 112 -6.40 -11.02 -13.13
N PRO A 113 -7.53 -10.94 -13.86
CA PRO A 113 -8.81 -11.37 -13.35
C PRO A 113 -8.82 -12.88 -13.09
N LEU A 114 -9.23 -13.28 -11.89
CA LEU A 114 -9.36 -14.69 -11.52
C LEU A 114 -10.79 -15.16 -11.69
N LYS A 115 -11.00 -16.21 -12.50
CA LYS A 115 -12.31 -16.84 -12.66
C LYS A 115 -12.71 -17.55 -11.37
N LYS A 116 -13.91 -17.25 -10.89
CA LYS A 116 -14.54 -17.91 -9.74
C LYS A 116 -15.84 -18.57 -10.20
N ASP A 117 -15.94 -19.85 -9.95
CA ASP A 117 -17.12 -20.68 -10.23
C ASP A 117 -17.40 -21.64 -9.06
N PRO A 118 -18.54 -22.37 -9.03
CA PRO A 118 -18.87 -23.27 -7.94
C PRO A 118 -17.92 -24.47 -7.79
N SER A 119 -17.13 -24.78 -8.81
CA SER A 119 -16.19 -25.90 -8.81
C SER A 119 -14.85 -25.57 -8.16
N ASN A 120 -14.53 -24.27 -8.03
CA ASN A 120 -13.25 -23.82 -7.49
C ASN A 120 -13.42 -22.98 -6.22
N GLU A 121 -12.40 -23.03 -5.41
CA GLU A 121 -12.20 -22.22 -4.21
C GLU A 121 -10.93 -21.41 -4.36
N LEU A 122 -10.98 -20.14 -4.00
CA LEU A 122 -9.85 -19.23 -4.11
C LEU A 122 -9.43 -18.73 -2.72
N THR A 123 -8.14 -18.76 -2.46
CA THR A 123 -7.55 -18.08 -1.30
C THR A 123 -6.55 -17.05 -1.78
N LEU A 124 -6.84 -15.78 -1.51
CA LEU A 124 -6.00 -14.67 -1.88
C LEU A 124 -5.22 -14.19 -0.66
N ARG A 125 -3.91 -14.08 -0.82
CA ARG A 125 -3.03 -13.56 0.22
C ARG A 125 -2.76 -12.09 -0.05
N VAL A 126 -3.17 -11.23 0.89
CA VAL A 126 -2.94 -9.78 0.83
C VAL A 126 -1.96 -9.40 1.94
N ARG A 127 -0.86 -8.76 1.58
CA ARG A 127 0.08 -8.18 2.53
C ARG A 127 -0.17 -6.69 2.62
N LEU A 128 -0.31 -6.20 3.84
CA LEU A 128 -0.45 -4.78 4.15
C LEU A 128 0.76 -4.33 4.96
N ASP A 129 1.46 -3.32 4.48
CA ASP A 129 2.60 -2.69 5.13
C ASP A 129 2.18 -1.29 5.63
N TYR A 130 2.45 -0.99 6.93
CA TYR A 130 2.07 0.28 7.57
C TYR A 130 3.01 0.69 8.71
#